data_52f5d55362207a5b81c15bc487972920
#
_entry.id   52f5d55362207a5b81c15bc487972920
#
_cell.length_a   1.000
_cell.length_b   1.000
_cell.length_c   1.000
_cell.angle_alpha   90.00
_cell.angle_beta   90.00
_cell.angle_gamma   90.00
#
_symmetry.space_group_name_H-M   'P 1'
#
loop_
_entity.id
_entity.type
_entity.pdbx_description
1 polymer ?
#
loop_
_entity_poly.entity_id
_entity_poly.type
_entity_poly.pdbx_seq_one_letter_code
_entity_poly.pdbx_strand_id
1 'polypeptide(L)'
;MKLRHLLLVLTSFAIAAGQPGSKAIVVNLDTAQWTREKGAANGSEGVMLRTDSATGGMDLLVRFPAGHVIPPHFHESNERIIVVEGQLTLHQDDGDAVVNAGGYAYLPAREVQRLSCTSKTRCGFYLSWDGKPESHPAK
;
A
#
# COMPACT_ATOMS: atom_id res chain seq x y z
N MET A 1 -57.91 6.60 9.18
CA MET A 1 -56.78 6.08 9.97
C MET A 1 -55.80 5.42 8.98
N LYS A 2 -54.69 6.10 8.63
CA LYS A 2 -53.71 5.61 7.64
C LYS A 2 -52.60 4.91 8.39
N LEU A 3 -52.51 3.57 8.22
CA LEU A 3 -51.49 2.74 8.80
C LEU A 3 -50.18 2.97 8.03
N ARG A 4 -49.16 3.62 8.64
CA ARG A 4 -47.81 3.78 8.09
C ARG A 4 -47.04 2.49 8.34
N HIS A 5 -46.77 1.75 7.28
CA HIS A 5 -45.83 0.61 7.33
C HIS A 5 -44.41 1.15 7.50
N LEU A 6 -43.84 0.91 8.66
CA LEU A 6 -42.42 1.17 8.96
C LEU A 6 -41.61 0.03 8.32
N LEU A 7 -40.95 0.32 7.21
CA LEU A 7 -40.02 -0.63 6.60
C LEU A 7 -38.72 -0.66 7.42
N LEU A 8 -38.57 -1.75 8.16
CA LEU A 8 -37.29 -2.02 8.91
C LEU A 8 -36.25 -2.51 7.91
N VAL A 9 -35.32 -1.64 7.51
CA VAL A 9 -34.17 -2.02 6.70
C VAL A 9 -33.17 -2.73 7.60
N LEU A 10 -33.17 -4.05 7.58
CA LEU A 10 -32.12 -4.88 8.18
C LEU A 10 -30.87 -4.78 7.31
N THR A 11 -29.93 -3.92 7.69
CA THR A 11 -28.59 -3.92 7.12
C THR A 11 -27.84 -5.16 7.63
N SER A 12 -27.73 -6.17 6.80
CA SER A 12 -26.90 -7.34 7.07
C SER A 12 -25.43 -6.90 7.00
N PHE A 13 -24.80 -6.70 8.15
CA PHE A 13 -23.34 -6.65 8.22
C PHE A 13 -22.80 -8.04 7.88
N ALA A 14 -22.25 -8.19 6.69
CA ALA A 14 -21.45 -9.35 6.36
C ALA A 14 -20.15 -9.26 7.20
N ILE A 15 -20.10 -10.02 8.28
CA ILE A 15 -18.84 -10.26 9.00
C ILE A 15 -17.99 -11.07 8.04
N ALA A 16 -16.90 -10.47 7.54
CA ALA A 16 -15.89 -11.19 6.79
C ALA A 16 -15.30 -12.24 7.72
N ALA A 17 -15.81 -13.47 7.65
CA ALA A 17 -15.24 -14.60 8.33
C ALA A 17 -13.83 -14.81 7.76
N GLY A 18 -12.80 -14.63 8.59
CA GLY A 18 -11.45 -14.99 8.23
C GLY A 18 -11.41 -16.42 7.71
N GLN A 19 -10.61 -16.68 6.69
CA GLN A 19 -10.50 -18.03 6.12
C GLN A 19 -10.08 -19.02 7.21
N PRO A 20 -10.81 -20.14 7.42
CA PRO A 20 -10.44 -21.14 8.40
C PRO A 20 -9.07 -21.72 8.04
N GLY A 21 -8.09 -21.61 8.93
CA GLY A 21 -6.79 -22.25 8.80
C GLY A 21 -5.59 -21.34 8.50
N SER A 22 -5.76 -20.02 8.30
CA SER A 22 -4.63 -19.11 8.18
C SER A 22 -4.00 -18.84 9.55
N LYS A 23 -2.68 -19.11 9.65
CA LYS A 23 -1.90 -18.75 10.85
C LYS A 23 -1.63 -17.23 10.84
N ALA A 24 -1.50 -16.65 12.03
CA ALA A 24 -1.04 -15.27 12.17
C ALA A 24 0.35 -15.10 11.52
N ILE A 25 0.52 -14.00 10.78
CA ILE A 25 1.80 -13.56 10.23
C ILE A 25 2.32 -12.46 11.14
N VAL A 26 3.53 -12.65 11.69
CA VAL A 26 4.18 -11.68 12.56
C VAL A 26 5.57 -11.39 12.00
N VAL A 27 5.81 -10.13 11.66
CA VAL A 27 7.11 -9.65 11.16
C VAL A 27 7.51 -8.41 11.91
N ASN A 28 8.71 -8.39 12.48
CA ASN A 28 9.31 -7.22 13.08
C ASN A 28 10.34 -6.62 12.12
N LEU A 29 10.38 -5.31 12.00
CA LEU A 29 11.26 -4.60 11.03
C LEU A 29 12.75 -4.88 11.26
N ASP A 30 13.16 -5.02 12.51
CA ASP A 30 14.55 -5.27 12.92
C ASP A 30 15.03 -6.69 12.62
N THR A 31 14.10 -7.65 12.52
CA THR A 31 14.41 -9.07 12.24
C THR A 31 13.91 -9.54 10.88
N ALA A 32 13.28 -8.65 10.10
CA ALA A 32 12.73 -8.97 8.79
C ALA A 32 13.83 -9.43 7.81
N GLN A 33 13.51 -10.43 7.01
CA GLN A 33 14.42 -10.96 5.99
C GLN A 33 14.27 -10.12 4.71
N TRP A 34 15.01 -9.04 4.63
CA TRP A 34 14.98 -8.11 3.51
C TRP A 34 15.66 -8.73 2.28
N THR A 35 14.99 -8.66 1.15
CA THR A 35 15.50 -9.15 -0.13
C THR A 35 15.52 -8.01 -1.14
N ARG A 36 16.54 -8.01 -2.01
CA ARG A 36 16.56 -7.14 -3.18
C ARG A 36 15.78 -7.79 -4.29
N GLU A 37 14.82 -7.09 -4.85
CA GLU A 37 14.13 -7.54 -6.02
C GLU A 37 15.10 -7.57 -7.21
N LYS A 38 15.09 -8.67 -7.98
CA LYS A 38 15.96 -8.82 -9.15
C LYS A 38 15.59 -7.77 -10.19
N GLY A 39 16.49 -6.82 -10.42
CA GLY A 39 16.22 -5.68 -11.30
C GLY A 39 15.75 -4.42 -10.58
N ALA A 40 15.51 -4.46 -9.26
CA ALA A 40 15.28 -3.25 -8.47
C ALA A 40 16.50 -2.35 -8.53
N ALA A 41 16.33 -1.19 -9.16
CA ALA A 41 17.38 -0.20 -9.26
C ALA A 41 17.74 0.32 -7.85
N ASN A 42 19.06 0.50 -7.62
CA ASN A 42 19.57 1.40 -6.58
C ASN A 42 19.30 1.05 -5.12
N GLY A 43 19.33 -0.23 -4.73
CA GLY A 43 19.35 -0.60 -3.32
C GLY A 43 17.99 -0.63 -2.62
N SER A 44 16.90 -0.66 -3.36
CA SER A 44 15.56 -0.95 -2.83
C SER A 44 15.47 -2.39 -2.34
N GLU A 45 14.80 -2.60 -1.22
CA GLU A 45 14.62 -3.91 -0.60
C GLU A 45 13.17 -4.08 -0.19
N GLY A 46 12.71 -5.32 -0.18
CA GLY A 46 11.33 -5.67 0.19
C GLY A 46 11.22 -6.93 1.01
N VAL A 47 10.10 -7.05 1.72
CA VAL A 47 9.69 -8.26 2.42
C VAL A 47 8.24 -8.54 2.04
N MET A 48 7.99 -9.67 1.37
CA MET A 48 6.63 -10.12 1.12
C MET A 48 6.01 -10.59 2.44
N LEU A 49 4.91 -9.98 2.85
CA LEU A 49 4.19 -10.31 4.08
C LEU A 49 3.04 -11.27 3.79
N ARG A 50 2.24 -10.95 2.78
CA ARG A 50 1.03 -11.71 2.46
C ARG A 50 0.66 -11.56 0.98
N THR A 51 0.10 -12.63 0.43
CA THR A 51 -0.62 -12.58 -0.86
C THR A 51 -2.03 -13.12 -0.64
N ASP A 52 -3.02 -12.43 -1.17
CA ASP A 52 -4.41 -12.89 -1.21
C ASP A 52 -4.65 -13.66 -2.51
N SER A 53 -4.86 -14.96 -2.41
CA SER A 53 -5.05 -15.81 -3.59
C SER A 53 -6.38 -15.58 -4.32
N ALA A 54 -7.38 -14.99 -3.66
CA ALA A 54 -8.68 -14.72 -4.24
C ALA A 54 -8.66 -13.44 -5.11
N THR A 55 -7.94 -12.41 -4.67
CA THR A 55 -7.89 -11.10 -5.35
C THR A 55 -6.57 -10.85 -6.07
N GLY A 56 -5.49 -11.54 -5.68
CA GLY A 56 -4.13 -11.25 -6.08
C GLY A 56 -3.51 -10.07 -5.32
N GLY A 57 -4.22 -9.54 -4.32
CA GLY A 57 -3.73 -8.48 -3.45
C GLY A 57 -2.48 -8.89 -2.68
N MET A 58 -1.63 -7.93 -2.38
CA MET A 58 -0.34 -8.15 -1.71
C MET A 58 -0.13 -7.15 -0.59
N ASP A 59 0.54 -7.63 0.46
CA ASP A 59 1.06 -6.81 1.54
C ASP A 59 2.58 -6.95 1.58
N LEU A 60 3.28 -5.82 1.53
CA LEU A 60 4.74 -5.76 1.54
C LEU A 60 5.25 -4.74 2.56
N LEU A 61 6.43 -5.00 3.07
CA LEU A 61 7.31 -3.96 3.58
C LEU A 61 8.34 -3.61 2.52
N VAL A 62 8.57 -2.33 2.31
CA VAL A 62 9.54 -1.82 1.33
C VAL A 62 10.41 -0.77 2.00
N ARG A 63 11.68 -0.69 1.59
CA ARG A 63 12.53 0.42 1.95
C ARG A 63 13.38 0.87 0.78
N PHE A 64 13.51 2.18 0.67
CA PHE A 64 14.28 2.88 -0.34
C PHE A 64 15.46 3.62 0.26
N PRO A 65 16.59 3.68 -0.42
CA PRO A 65 17.65 4.59 -0.03
C PRO A 65 17.21 6.06 -0.11
N ALA A 66 17.88 6.93 0.62
CA ALA A 66 17.68 8.37 0.53
C ALA A 66 17.77 8.85 -0.93
N GLY A 67 16.87 9.73 -1.35
CA GLY A 67 16.85 10.28 -2.70
C GLY A 67 16.33 9.34 -3.78
N HIS A 68 15.85 8.15 -3.43
CA HIS A 68 15.25 7.25 -4.42
C HIS A 68 13.99 7.86 -5.02
N VAL A 69 13.88 7.81 -6.34
CA VAL A 69 12.73 8.31 -7.09
C VAL A 69 12.07 7.15 -7.82
N ILE A 70 10.76 7.01 -7.66
CA ILE A 70 9.94 6.09 -8.44
C ILE A 70 9.39 6.89 -9.64
N PRO A 71 9.68 6.46 -10.88
CA PRO A 71 9.16 7.12 -12.08
C PRO A 71 7.63 7.16 -12.12
N PRO A 72 7.03 8.06 -12.91
CA PRO A 72 5.58 8.09 -13.10
C PRO A 72 5.06 6.73 -13.56
N HIS A 73 4.07 6.22 -12.84
CA HIS A 73 3.42 4.93 -13.13
C HIS A 73 2.02 4.91 -12.53
N PHE A 74 1.23 3.91 -12.86
CA PHE A 74 -0.04 3.61 -12.21
C PHE A 74 -0.20 2.11 -11.98
N HIS A 75 -1.08 1.74 -11.07
CA HIS A 75 -1.48 0.36 -10.80
C HIS A 75 -2.93 0.12 -11.21
N GLU A 76 -3.29 -1.12 -11.55
CA GLU A 76 -4.69 -1.51 -11.83
C GLU A 76 -5.53 -1.68 -10.56
N SER A 77 -4.91 -1.74 -9.39
CA SER A 77 -5.55 -1.86 -8.08
C SER A 77 -5.22 -0.67 -7.18
N ASN A 78 -6.07 -0.43 -6.19
CA ASN A 78 -5.83 0.62 -5.21
C ASN A 78 -4.62 0.26 -4.34
N GLU A 79 -3.82 1.26 -4.04
CA GLU A 79 -2.64 1.13 -3.19
C GLU A 79 -2.80 1.92 -1.90
N ARG A 80 -2.28 1.37 -0.81
CA ARG A 80 -2.21 2.02 0.50
C ARG A 80 -0.78 2.00 0.97
N ILE A 81 -0.33 3.13 1.48
CA ILE A 81 1.01 3.32 2.01
C ILE A 81 0.91 3.77 3.46
N ILE A 82 1.66 3.12 4.34
CA ILE A 82 1.90 3.62 5.70
C ILE A 82 3.41 3.77 5.84
N VAL A 83 3.87 5.00 6.02
CA VAL A 83 5.29 5.28 6.24
C VAL A 83 5.67 4.89 7.67
N VAL A 84 6.69 4.07 7.83
CA VAL A 84 7.19 3.61 9.13
C VAL A 84 8.56 4.18 9.48
N GLU A 85 9.32 4.61 8.48
CA GLU A 85 10.64 5.23 8.65
C GLU A 85 10.86 6.30 7.56
N GLY A 86 11.44 7.42 7.93
CA GLY A 86 11.78 8.49 6.99
C GLY A 86 10.57 9.29 6.51
N GLN A 87 10.63 9.73 5.26
CA GLN A 87 9.65 10.62 4.65
C GLN A 87 9.50 10.31 3.16
N LEU A 88 8.29 10.06 2.71
CA LEU A 88 7.91 9.97 1.30
C LEU A 88 7.27 11.28 0.83
N THR A 89 7.53 11.66 -0.41
CA THR A 89 6.81 12.73 -1.09
C THR A 89 6.07 12.16 -2.28
N LEU A 90 4.75 12.41 -2.31
CA LEU A 90 3.91 12.18 -3.48
C LEU A 90 3.90 13.46 -4.29
N HIS A 91 4.32 13.39 -5.55
CA HIS A 91 4.30 14.52 -6.47
C HIS A 91 2.99 14.51 -7.24
N GLN A 92 2.16 15.52 -7.02
CA GLN A 92 0.85 15.71 -7.65
C GLN A 92 0.85 16.98 -8.50
N ASP A 93 -0.07 17.09 -9.44
CA ASP A 93 -0.13 18.23 -10.37
C ASP A 93 -0.47 19.57 -9.66
N ASP A 94 -1.17 19.50 -8.53
CA ASP A 94 -1.57 20.64 -7.69
C ASP A 94 -0.60 20.91 -6.52
N GLY A 95 0.48 20.15 -6.42
CA GLY A 95 1.52 20.30 -5.40
C GLY A 95 1.93 18.99 -4.73
N ASP A 96 3.05 19.05 -4.05
CA ASP A 96 3.61 17.89 -3.36
C ASP A 96 2.91 17.62 -2.03
N ALA A 97 2.60 16.34 -1.77
CA ALA A 97 2.12 15.86 -0.50
C ALA A 97 3.20 15.06 0.23
N VAL A 98 3.55 15.50 1.44
CA VAL A 98 4.58 14.85 2.26
C VAL A 98 3.94 13.90 3.26
N VAL A 99 4.43 12.66 3.29
CA VAL A 99 3.99 11.61 4.22
C VAL A 99 5.16 11.25 5.14
N ASN A 100 5.06 11.63 6.40
CA ASN A 100 6.06 11.33 7.43
C ASN A 100 5.82 9.96 8.06
N ALA A 101 6.78 9.46 8.83
CA ALA A 101 6.61 8.24 9.64
C ALA A 101 5.33 8.34 10.51
N GLY A 102 4.50 7.30 10.49
CA GLY A 102 3.16 7.27 11.06
C GLY A 102 2.06 7.79 10.13
N GLY A 103 2.42 8.36 8.97
CA GLY A 103 1.48 8.88 7.98
C GLY A 103 0.94 7.80 7.04
N TYR A 104 -0.19 8.11 6.43
CA TYR A 104 -0.94 7.25 5.53
C TYR A 104 -1.20 7.96 4.20
N ALA A 105 -1.10 7.22 3.10
CA ALA A 105 -1.55 7.64 1.78
C ALA A 105 -2.43 6.56 1.13
N TYR A 106 -3.45 6.98 0.42
CA TYR A 106 -4.28 6.15 -0.43
C TYR A 106 -4.15 6.61 -1.87
N LEU A 107 -3.82 5.70 -2.75
CA LEU A 107 -3.59 5.95 -4.16
C LEU A 107 -4.62 5.13 -4.96
N PRO A 108 -5.60 5.80 -5.60
CA PRO A 108 -6.61 5.12 -6.38
C PRO A 108 -6.02 4.33 -7.56
N ALA A 109 -6.69 3.26 -7.95
CA ALA A 109 -6.38 2.52 -9.16
C ALA A 109 -6.38 3.44 -10.38
N ARG A 110 -5.42 3.22 -11.29
CA ARG A 110 -5.24 3.95 -12.57
C ARG A 110 -4.88 5.43 -12.45
N GLU A 111 -4.67 5.93 -11.24
CA GLU A 111 -4.14 7.27 -11.05
C GLU A 111 -2.61 7.26 -11.15
N VAL A 112 -2.06 8.22 -11.90
CA VAL A 112 -0.60 8.32 -12.08
C VAL A 112 0.05 8.74 -10.79
N GLN A 113 1.01 7.95 -10.35
CA GLN A 113 1.77 8.15 -9.12
C GLN A 113 3.20 8.55 -9.44
N ARG A 114 3.74 9.48 -8.66
CA ARG A 114 5.15 9.87 -8.65
C ARG A 114 5.57 9.99 -7.20
N LEU A 115 6.53 9.18 -6.78
CA LEU A 115 6.96 9.14 -5.39
C LEU A 115 8.47 9.30 -5.30
N SER A 116 8.93 9.88 -4.21
CA SER A 116 10.35 9.92 -3.88
C SER A 116 10.59 9.80 -2.38
N CYS A 117 11.70 9.19 -2.02
CA CYS A 117 12.22 9.21 -0.65
C CYS A 117 12.96 10.51 -0.43
N THR A 118 12.34 11.47 0.23
CA THR A 118 12.88 12.83 0.44
C THR A 118 13.55 13.03 1.78
N SER A 119 13.60 12.00 2.62
CA SER A 119 14.37 12.07 3.86
C SER A 119 15.89 11.99 3.60
N LYS A 120 16.68 12.50 4.55
CA LYS A 120 18.15 12.40 4.52
C LYS A 120 18.66 10.98 4.73
N THR A 121 17.84 10.11 5.26
CA THR A 121 18.07 8.69 5.49
C THR A 121 17.14 7.88 4.57
N ARG A 122 17.19 6.55 4.69
CA ARG A 122 16.27 5.68 3.95
C ARG A 122 14.80 5.93 4.36
N CYS A 123 13.90 5.58 3.48
CA CYS A 123 12.48 5.50 3.76
C CYS A 123 12.04 4.04 3.89
N GLY A 124 11.23 3.75 4.89
CA GLY A 124 10.58 2.46 5.07
C GLY A 124 9.07 2.63 5.11
N PHE A 125 8.34 1.75 4.45
CA PHE A 125 6.89 1.84 4.41
C PHE A 125 6.27 0.47 4.15
N TYR A 126 5.05 0.35 4.66
CA TYR A 126 4.15 -0.76 4.38
C TYR A 126 3.32 -0.42 3.14
N LEU A 127 3.24 -1.36 2.21
CA LEU A 127 2.39 -1.29 1.03
C LEU A 127 1.31 -2.35 1.09
N SER A 128 0.10 -2.01 0.65
CA SER A 128 -0.99 -2.95 0.48
C SER A 128 -1.77 -2.64 -0.79
N TRP A 129 -1.97 -3.64 -1.64
CA TRP A 129 -2.87 -3.57 -2.79
C TRP A 129 -4.07 -4.49 -2.58
N ASP A 130 -5.27 -4.04 -2.95
CA ASP A 130 -6.50 -4.83 -2.85
C ASP A 130 -6.70 -5.82 -4.01
N GLY A 131 -5.89 -5.71 -5.06
CA GLY A 131 -5.81 -6.61 -6.20
C GLY A 131 -4.37 -6.78 -6.65
N LYS A 132 -4.13 -7.37 -7.82
CA LYS A 132 -2.79 -7.53 -8.37
C LYS A 132 -2.08 -6.19 -8.52
N PRO A 133 -0.85 -6.05 -8.04
CA PRO A 133 -0.09 -4.80 -8.10
C PRO A 133 0.59 -4.62 -9.46
N GLU A 134 -0.12 -4.83 -10.55
CA GLU A 134 0.41 -4.62 -11.90
C GLU A 134 0.75 -3.15 -12.09
N SER A 135 2.03 -2.86 -12.41
CA SER A 135 2.54 -1.51 -12.59
C SER A 135 2.72 -1.20 -14.08
N HIS A 136 2.24 -0.06 -14.50
CA HIS A 136 2.32 0.44 -15.88
C HIS A 136 3.05 1.78 -15.90
N PRO A 137 4.08 1.94 -16.76
CA PRO A 137 4.73 3.24 -16.93
C PRO A 137 3.74 4.30 -17.41
N ALA A 138 3.87 5.52 -16.88
CA ALA A 138 3.13 6.69 -17.31
C ALA A 138 4.11 7.77 -17.82
N LYS A 139 3.56 8.74 -18.58
CA LYS A 139 4.33 9.88 -19.10
C LYS A 139 4.15 11.10 -18.20
#